data_dd499bb2bc26bb22b624f9c77adee07a
#
_entry.id   dd499bb2bc26bb22b624f9c77adee07a
#
_cell.length_a   1.000
_cell.length_b   1.000
_cell.length_c   1.000
_cell.angle_alpha   90.00
_cell.angle_beta   90.00
_cell.angle_gamma   90.00
#
_symmetry.space_group_name_H-M   'P 1'
#
loop_
_entity.id
_entity.type
_entity.pdbx_description
1 polymer ?
#
loop_
_entity_poly.entity_id
_entity_poly.type
_entity_poly.pdbx_seq_one_letter_code
_entity_poly.pdbx_strand_id
1 'polypeptide(L)'
;MTESRPLGRFVGIGVGPGSARLLSVAAWEELQCCDLICYPRATSHESSAALHALEGLELPQAEWREISFEMSADRDRLRIYYRELALSLRNELESGRQVGYLTLGDSMTYSTYGYLITALREIYPQLRHRTYAGITSFAAIAAHFDWPIGEGKERVLLLPCPEKMPALRADILTHDLVVLMKIGRRLPQVLALLEELGITENCVFAQRLGFTEERTSRGLADLPKDAATGYLSTMLIRREAHQPRHQLPIRPLGETLSEPTG
;
A
#
# COMPACT_ATOMS: atom_id res chain seq x y z
N MET A 1 -2.57 -38.19 -28.73
CA MET A 1 -2.77 -36.74 -28.63
C MET A 1 -2.72 -36.44 -27.16
N THR A 2 -1.60 -35.93 -26.63
CA THR A 2 -1.47 -35.47 -25.27
C THR A 2 -2.31 -34.19 -25.16
N GLU A 3 -3.43 -34.23 -24.43
CA GLU A 3 -4.16 -33.03 -24.06
C GLU A 3 -3.17 -32.07 -23.37
N SER A 4 -2.91 -30.93 -23.99
CA SER A 4 -2.08 -29.90 -23.39
C SER A 4 -2.81 -29.42 -22.13
N ARG A 5 -2.23 -29.65 -20.95
CA ARG A 5 -2.73 -29.07 -19.71
C ARG A 5 -2.93 -27.57 -19.91
N PRO A 6 -4.06 -27.02 -19.46
CA PRO A 6 -4.26 -25.57 -19.53
C PRO A 6 -3.12 -24.87 -18.76
N LEU A 7 -2.56 -23.82 -19.36
CA LEU A 7 -1.54 -23.00 -18.72
C LEU A 7 -2.08 -22.39 -17.40
N GLY A 8 -1.26 -22.38 -16.38
CA GLY A 8 -1.57 -21.76 -15.11
C GLY A 8 -1.79 -20.24 -15.21
N ARG A 9 -2.17 -19.62 -14.11
CA ARG A 9 -2.41 -18.18 -14.02
C ARG A 9 -1.62 -17.56 -12.87
N PHE A 10 -1.03 -16.41 -13.13
CA PHE A 10 -0.34 -15.61 -12.10
C PHE A 10 -1.27 -14.52 -11.55
N VAL A 11 -1.34 -14.38 -10.24
CA VAL A 11 -2.26 -13.46 -9.57
C VAL A 11 -1.50 -12.60 -8.57
N GLY A 12 -1.52 -11.28 -8.78
CA GLY A 12 -1.07 -10.32 -7.79
C GLY A 12 -2.20 -9.99 -6.81
N ILE A 13 -1.94 -10.09 -5.52
CA ILE A 13 -2.95 -9.92 -4.46
C ILE A 13 -2.49 -8.83 -3.50
N GLY A 14 -3.14 -7.67 -3.55
CA GLY A 14 -2.99 -6.64 -2.53
C GLY A 14 -3.80 -7.02 -1.29
N VAL A 15 -3.10 -7.28 -0.17
CA VAL A 15 -3.75 -7.76 1.05
C VAL A 15 -4.24 -6.65 1.98
N GLY A 16 -4.13 -5.38 1.56
CA GLY A 16 -4.45 -4.25 2.43
C GLY A 16 -3.32 -3.91 3.40
N PRO A 17 -3.51 -2.88 4.24
CA PRO A 17 -2.41 -2.25 4.98
C PRO A 17 -1.99 -2.98 6.26
N GLY A 18 -2.72 -4.03 6.71
CA GLY A 18 -2.32 -4.78 7.92
C GLY A 18 -3.43 -5.56 8.60
N SER A 19 -4.71 -5.31 8.29
CA SER A 19 -5.82 -6.07 8.85
C SER A 19 -6.51 -6.90 7.78
N ALA A 20 -6.76 -8.18 8.06
CA ALA A 20 -7.51 -9.09 7.22
C ALA A 20 -8.91 -8.57 6.83
N ARG A 21 -9.50 -7.72 7.67
CA ARG A 21 -10.79 -7.07 7.41
C ARG A 21 -10.75 -6.05 6.28
N LEU A 22 -9.56 -5.63 5.86
CA LEU A 22 -9.32 -4.71 4.75
C LEU A 22 -8.91 -5.41 3.46
N LEU A 23 -8.93 -6.73 3.44
CA LEU A 23 -8.79 -7.53 2.23
C LEU A 23 -10.07 -7.43 1.41
N SER A 24 -9.96 -7.17 0.10
CA SER A 24 -11.14 -7.16 -0.76
C SER A 24 -11.70 -8.57 -0.96
N VAL A 25 -13.03 -8.69 -1.07
CA VAL A 25 -13.69 -9.99 -1.30
C VAL A 25 -13.12 -10.69 -2.52
N ALA A 26 -12.92 -9.95 -3.62
CA ALA A 26 -12.39 -10.52 -4.86
C ALA A 26 -10.93 -11.02 -4.71
N ALA A 27 -10.10 -10.35 -3.90
CA ALA A 27 -8.74 -10.80 -3.61
C ALA A 27 -8.76 -12.06 -2.72
N TRP A 28 -9.68 -12.13 -1.77
CA TRP A 28 -9.89 -13.30 -0.92
C TRP A 28 -10.35 -14.53 -1.71
N GLU A 29 -11.37 -14.37 -2.54
CA GLU A 29 -11.88 -15.45 -3.41
C GLU A 29 -10.78 -16.01 -4.32
N GLU A 30 -9.97 -15.13 -4.89
CA GLU A 30 -8.87 -15.54 -5.75
C GLU A 30 -7.74 -16.24 -4.98
N LEU A 31 -7.45 -15.79 -3.76
CA LEU A 31 -6.46 -16.42 -2.89
C LEU A 31 -6.82 -17.88 -2.60
N GLN A 32 -8.12 -18.18 -2.39
CA GLN A 32 -8.63 -19.52 -2.16
C GLN A 32 -8.44 -20.47 -3.34
N CYS A 33 -8.24 -19.93 -4.54
CA CYS A 33 -8.06 -20.71 -5.76
C CYS A 33 -6.58 -20.96 -6.11
N CYS A 34 -5.62 -20.44 -5.32
CA CYS A 34 -4.20 -20.59 -5.61
C CYS A 34 -3.66 -21.96 -5.16
N ASP A 35 -2.83 -22.58 -6.02
CA ASP A 35 -2.09 -23.81 -5.70
C ASP A 35 -0.74 -23.49 -5.00
N LEU A 36 -0.16 -22.32 -5.32
CA LEU A 36 1.06 -21.80 -4.74
C LEU A 36 0.85 -20.33 -4.38
N ILE A 37 1.19 -19.95 -3.16
CA ILE A 37 1.12 -18.57 -2.68
C ILE A 37 2.50 -18.12 -2.27
N CYS A 38 3.02 -17.13 -2.99
CA CYS A 38 4.29 -16.50 -2.71
C CYS A 38 4.06 -15.26 -1.84
N TYR A 39 4.85 -15.10 -0.78
CA TYR A 39 4.78 -13.92 0.08
C TYR A 39 6.16 -13.31 0.31
N PRO A 40 6.29 -11.97 0.16
CA PRO A 40 7.59 -11.31 0.32
C PRO A 40 7.96 -11.16 1.79
N ARG A 41 9.24 -11.42 2.12
CA ARG A 41 9.86 -11.09 3.40
C ARG A 41 11.17 -10.34 3.16
N ALA A 42 11.30 -9.16 3.75
CA ALA A 42 12.58 -8.47 3.73
C ALA A 42 13.58 -9.20 4.62
N THR A 43 14.81 -9.40 4.14
CA THR A 43 15.88 -10.12 4.87
C THR A 43 16.20 -9.49 6.23
N SER A 44 15.92 -8.20 6.41
CA SER A 44 16.07 -7.46 7.67
C SER A 44 14.97 -7.71 8.70
N HIS A 45 13.97 -8.55 8.40
CA HIS A 45 12.82 -8.81 9.26
C HIS A 45 12.59 -10.32 9.44
N GLU A 46 12.10 -10.70 10.62
CA GLU A 46 11.84 -12.10 10.97
C GLU A 46 10.57 -12.65 10.32
N SER A 47 9.59 -11.79 10.05
CA SER A 47 8.29 -12.18 9.50
C SER A 47 7.87 -11.33 8.30
N SER A 48 6.95 -11.87 7.50
CA SER A 48 6.33 -11.17 6.38
C SER A 48 5.14 -10.33 6.84
N ALA A 49 5.20 -9.02 6.64
CA ALA A 49 4.06 -8.15 6.93
C ALA A 49 2.83 -8.45 6.04
N ALA A 50 3.05 -8.91 4.81
CA ALA A 50 1.95 -9.29 3.92
C ALA A 50 1.24 -10.58 4.40
N LEU A 51 1.99 -11.53 4.94
CA LEU A 51 1.41 -12.74 5.54
C LEU A 51 0.69 -12.42 6.85
N HIS A 52 1.28 -11.59 7.70
CA HIS A 52 0.67 -11.14 8.96
C HIS A 52 -0.68 -10.42 8.73
N ALA A 53 -0.81 -9.66 7.63
CA ALA A 53 -2.07 -9.00 7.28
C ALA A 53 -3.25 -9.97 7.01
N LEU A 54 -2.99 -11.27 6.90
CA LEU A 54 -4.01 -12.32 6.73
C LEU A 54 -4.34 -13.05 8.04
N GLU A 55 -3.76 -12.66 9.16
CA GLU A 55 -4.02 -13.30 10.44
C GLU A 55 -5.52 -13.26 10.82
N GLY A 56 -6.00 -14.39 11.32
CA GLY A 56 -7.41 -14.57 11.68
C GLY A 56 -8.30 -15.06 10.54
N LEU A 57 -7.78 -15.22 9.32
CA LEU A 57 -8.50 -15.85 8.22
C LEU A 57 -8.19 -17.36 8.13
N GLU A 58 -9.15 -18.14 7.66
CA GLU A 58 -8.94 -19.54 7.31
C GLU A 58 -8.22 -19.62 5.97
N LEU A 59 -6.90 -19.77 6.03
CA LEU A 59 -6.05 -19.75 4.84
C LEU A 59 -6.26 -21.01 3.98
N PRO A 60 -6.11 -20.90 2.62
CA PRO A 60 -6.28 -22.02 1.72
C PRO A 60 -5.22 -23.09 1.92
N GLN A 61 -5.57 -24.34 1.61
CA GLN A 61 -4.64 -25.47 1.53
C GLN A 61 -3.80 -25.37 0.25
N ALA A 62 -2.84 -24.45 0.24
CA ALA A 62 -1.91 -24.20 -0.85
C ALA A 62 -0.47 -24.43 -0.39
N GLU A 63 0.47 -24.56 -1.31
CA GLU A 63 1.89 -24.40 -1.00
C GLU A 63 2.18 -22.94 -0.69
N TRP A 64 2.83 -22.67 0.45
CA TRP A 64 3.24 -21.32 0.83
C TRP A 64 4.74 -21.17 0.67
N ARG A 65 5.16 -20.21 -0.16
CA ARG A 65 6.57 -20.00 -0.50
C ARG A 65 7.03 -18.60 -0.12
N GLU A 66 7.97 -18.54 0.80
CA GLU A 66 8.63 -17.30 1.16
C GLU A 66 9.54 -16.83 0.01
N ILE A 67 9.44 -15.54 -0.32
CA ILE A 67 10.31 -14.86 -1.24
C ILE A 67 11.11 -13.81 -0.46
N SER A 68 12.31 -14.21 -0.03
CA SER A 68 13.22 -13.31 0.68
C SER A 68 13.81 -12.29 -0.29
N PHE A 69 13.70 -11.00 0.01
CA PHE A 69 14.28 -9.95 -0.79
C PHE A 69 15.13 -8.99 0.05
N GLU A 70 16.21 -8.53 -0.55
CA GLU A 70 17.03 -7.46 0.00
C GLU A 70 16.50 -6.10 -0.50
N MET A 71 16.34 -5.15 0.43
CA MET A 71 15.98 -3.77 0.05
C MET A 71 17.22 -3.09 -0.54
N SER A 72 17.37 -3.18 -1.86
CA SER A 72 18.46 -2.55 -2.60
C SER A 72 17.96 -1.36 -3.40
N ALA A 73 18.76 -0.30 -3.49
CA ALA A 73 18.55 0.81 -4.41
C ALA A 73 19.15 0.53 -5.80
N ASP A 74 19.94 -0.53 -5.94
CA ASP A 74 20.60 -0.95 -7.19
C ASP A 74 19.58 -1.60 -8.13
N ARG A 75 19.23 -0.88 -9.19
CA ARG A 75 18.24 -1.31 -10.19
C ARG A 75 18.66 -2.54 -10.98
N ASP A 76 19.95 -2.70 -11.26
CA ASP A 76 20.46 -3.83 -12.05
C ASP A 76 20.41 -5.12 -11.21
N ARG A 77 20.79 -5.05 -9.93
CA ARG A 77 20.64 -6.17 -9.00
C ARG A 77 19.17 -6.58 -8.84
N LEU A 78 18.26 -5.63 -8.68
CA LEU A 78 16.82 -5.90 -8.60
C LEU A 78 16.30 -6.56 -9.89
N ARG A 79 16.73 -6.09 -11.07
CA ARG A 79 16.35 -6.67 -12.36
C ARG A 79 16.77 -8.13 -12.49
N ILE A 80 18.02 -8.44 -12.13
CA ILE A 80 18.53 -9.81 -12.13
C ILE A 80 17.72 -10.68 -11.19
N TYR A 81 17.53 -10.25 -9.94
CA TYR A 81 16.78 -10.97 -8.92
C TYR A 81 15.33 -11.30 -9.37
N TYR A 82 14.59 -10.29 -9.87
CA TYR A 82 13.22 -10.53 -10.32
C TYR A 82 13.12 -11.35 -11.59
N ARG A 83 14.16 -11.33 -12.44
CA ARG A 83 14.24 -12.22 -13.60
C ARG A 83 14.43 -13.68 -13.16
N GLU A 84 15.29 -13.97 -12.21
CA GLU A 84 15.50 -15.32 -11.67
C GLU A 84 14.23 -15.84 -10.98
N LEU A 85 13.60 -15.01 -10.15
CA LEU A 85 12.33 -15.33 -9.54
C LEU A 85 11.25 -15.62 -10.59
N ALA A 86 11.15 -14.79 -11.62
CA ALA A 86 10.21 -14.99 -12.71
C ALA A 86 10.45 -16.31 -13.47
N LEU A 87 11.70 -16.71 -13.69
CA LEU A 87 12.03 -18.01 -14.29
C LEU A 87 11.58 -19.18 -13.42
N SER A 88 11.74 -19.10 -12.11
CA SER A 88 11.26 -20.15 -11.19
C SER A 88 9.73 -20.27 -11.20
N LEU A 89 9.01 -19.13 -11.21
CA LEU A 89 7.55 -19.11 -11.23
C LEU A 89 6.97 -19.52 -12.60
N ARG A 90 7.70 -19.27 -13.70
CA ARG A 90 7.30 -19.74 -15.02
C ARG A 90 7.11 -21.25 -15.05
N ASN A 91 8.01 -22.03 -14.45
CA ASN A 91 7.90 -23.49 -14.39
C ASN A 91 6.61 -23.95 -13.69
N GLU A 92 6.22 -23.26 -12.61
CA GLU A 92 4.96 -23.53 -11.91
C GLU A 92 3.74 -23.26 -12.82
N LEU A 93 3.77 -22.12 -13.50
CA LEU A 93 2.70 -21.71 -14.43
C LEU A 93 2.58 -22.64 -15.64
N GLU A 94 3.70 -23.10 -16.21
CA GLU A 94 3.72 -24.07 -17.31
C GLU A 94 3.19 -25.45 -16.88
N SER A 95 3.33 -25.80 -15.60
CA SER A 95 2.74 -27.02 -15.03
C SER A 95 1.21 -26.91 -14.81
N GLY A 96 0.61 -25.75 -15.07
CA GLY A 96 -0.82 -25.49 -14.94
C GLY A 96 -1.25 -24.95 -13.57
N ARG A 97 -0.33 -24.65 -12.65
CA ARG A 97 -0.63 -24.15 -11.29
C ARG A 97 -1.10 -22.70 -11.31
N GLN A 98 -2.02 -22.38 -10.42
CA GLN A 98 -2.38 -21.01 -10.10
C GLN A 98 -1.42 -20.46 -9.03
N VAL A 99 -0.69 -19.39 -9.37
CA VAL A 99 0.34 -18.82 -8.51
C VAL A 99 -0.09 -17.44 -8.03
N GLY A 100 -0.32 -17.29 -6.72
CA GLY A 100 -0.58 -16.03 -6.05
C GLY A 100 0.71 -15.36 -5.56
N TYR A 101 0.78 -14.04 -5.62
CA TYR A 101 1.83 -13.24 -5.01
C TYR A 101 1.23 -12.15 -4.12
N LEU A 102 1.50 -12.21 -2.82
CA LEU A 102 0.98 -11.27 -1.85
C LEU A 102 1.75 -9.95 -1.85
N THR A 103 1.04 -8.87 -1.63
CA THR A 103 1.64 -7.53 -1.45
C THR A 103 0.94 -6.80 -0.32
N LEU A 104 1.68 -6.34 0.68
CA LEU A 104 1.15 -5.48 1.74
C LEU A 104 0.63 -4.16 1.13
N GLY A 105 -0.57 -3.75 1.49
CA GLY A 105 -1.26 -2.63 0.88
C GLY A 105 -1.79 -2.98 -0.51
N ASP A 106 -1.51 -2.14 -1.49
CA ASP A 106 -1.90 -2.29 -2.89
C ASP A 106 -0.75 -2.83 -3.76
N SER A 107 -1.07 -3.74 -4.67
CA SER A 107 -0.09 -4.43 -5.52
C SER A 107 0.65 -3.50 -6.48
N MET A 108 0.06 -2.36 -6.89
CA MET A 108 0.65 -1.46 -7.88
C MET A 108 1.19 -0.15 -7.29
N THR A 109 0.99 0.07 -5.96
CA THR A 109 1.43 1.29 -5.29
C THR A 109 2.75 1.08 -4.55
N TYR A 110 3.88 1.51 -5.13
CA TYR A 110 5.25 1.40 -4.59
C TYR A 110 5.62 0.00 -4.08
N SER A 111 5.14 -1.04 -4.75
CA SER A 111 5.37 -2.43 -4.40
C SER A 111 6.44 -3.09 -5.25
N THR A 112 6.97 -4.21 -4.78
CA THR A 112 7.91 -5.04 -5.53
C THR A 112 7.22 -5.91 -6.60
N TYR A 113 5.91 -6.08 -6.51
CA TYR A 113 5.12 -6.82 -7.49
C TYR A 113 5.26 -6.26 -8.91
N GLY A 114 5.35 -4.93 -9.07
CA GLY A 114 5.52 -4.30 -10.37
C GLY A 114 6.77 -4.77 -11.12
N TYR A 115 7.88 -5.01 -10.42
CA TYR A 115 9.10 -5.56 -11.03
C TYR A 115 8.91 -7.01 -11.45
N LEU A 116 8.27 -7.82 -10.60
CA LEU A 116 8.04 -9.24 -10.87
C LEU A 116 7.11 -9.45 -12.07
N ILE A 117 5.99 -8.74 -12.15
CA ILE A 117 5.05 -8.88 -13.29
C ILE A 117 5.67 -8.42 -14.60
N THR A 118 6.53 -7.39 -14.56
CA THR A 118 7.28 -6.96 -15.73
C THR A 118 8.23 -8.06 -16.20
N ALA A 119 9.03 -8.63 -15.30
CA ALA A 119 9.95 -9.71 -15.62
C ALA A 119 9.22 -10.96 -16.14
N LEU A 120 8.09 -11.33 -15.54
CA LEU A 120 7.26 -12.46 -16.00
C LEU A 120 6.74 -12.24 -17.43
N ARG A 121 6.26 -11.04 -17.75
CA ARG A 121 5.77 -10.71 -19.11
C ARG A 121 6.89 -10.76 -20.17
N GLU A 122 8.11 -10.36 -19.79
CA GLU A 122 9.27 -10.43 -20.68
C GLU A 122 9.67 -11.87 -21.03
N ILE A 123 9.67 -12.78 -20.04
CA ILE A 123 10.13 -14.16 -20.23
C ILE A 123 9.04 -15.15 -20.62
N TYR A 124 7.78 -14.77 -20.40
CA TYR A 124 6.62 -15.62 -20.65
C TYR A 124 5.49 -14.83 -21.32
N PRO A 125 5.59 -14.57 -22.66
CA PRO A 125 4.62 -13.75 -23.39
C PRO A 125 3.17 -14.26 -23.35
N GLN A 126 2.95 -15.57 -23.14
CA GLN A 126 1.62 -16.18 -23.01
C GLN A 126 1.06 -16.08 -21.59
N LEU A 127 1.70 -15.33 -20.69
CA LEU A 127 1.32 -15.22 -19.30
C LEU A 127 -0.16 -14.82 -19.15
N ARG A 128 -0.94 -15.70 -18.53
CA ARG A 128 -2.27 -15.37 -18.04
C ARG A 128 -2.13 -14.79 -16.63
N HIS A 129 -2.51 -13.55 -16.45
CA HIS A 129 -2.38 -12.90 -15.16
C HIS A 129 -3.55 -11.98 -14.84
N ARG A 130 -3.74 -11.74 -13.55
CA ARG A 130 -4.65 -10.73 -13.02
C ARG A 130 -4.05 -10.10 -11.76
N THR A 131 -4.30 -8.81 -11.56
CA THR A 131 -3.88 -8.08 -10.36
C THR A 131 -5.13 -7.62 -9.62
N TYR A 132 -5.22 -7.96 -8.35
CA TYR A 132 -6.26 -7.49 -7.44
C TYR A 132 -5.70 -6.35 -6.61
N ALA A 133 -6.39 -5.21 -6.64
CA ALA A 133 -6.06 -4.06 -5.86
C ALA A 133 -6.24 -4.34 -4.37
N GLY A 134 -5.36 -3.76 -3.55
CA GLY A 134 -5.51 -3.73 -2.11
C GLY A 134 -5.79 -2.30 -1.62
N ILE A 135 -6.35 -2.16 -0.44
CA ILE A 135 -6.48 -0.86 0.21
C ILE A 135 -5.08 -0.36 0.56
N THR A 136 -4.76 0.86 0.11
CA THR A 136 -3.47 1.50 0.43
C THR A 136 -3.43 1.99 1.86
N SER A 137 -2.24 2.06 2.47
CA SER A 137 -2.08 2.59 3.83
C SER A 137 -2.62 4.01 3.99
N PHE A 138 -2.42 4.87 3.00
CA PHE A 138 -2.90 6.25 3.07
C PHE A 138 -4.43 6.36 2.99
N ALA A 139 -5.11 5.51 2.20
CA ALA A 139 -6.57 5.49 2.18
C ALA A 139 -7.13 4.99 3.53
N ALA A 140 -6.50 3.98 4.13
CA ALA A 140 -6.90 3.47 5.42
C ALA A 140 -6.67 4.50 6.55
N ILE A 141 -5.54 5.24 6.54
CA ILE A 141 -5.27 6.34 7.49
C ILE A 141 -6.30 7.46 7.32
N ALA A 142 -6.61 7.86 6.08
CA ALA A 142 -7.60 8.88 5.81
C ALA A 142 -8.96 8.51 6.40
N ALA A 143 -9.40 7.26 6.23
CA ALA A 143 -10.64 6.76 6.81
C ALA A 143 -10.58 6.66 8.35
N HIS A 144 -9.43 6.25 8.92
CA HIS A 144 -9.24 6.14 10.36
C HIS A 144 -9.41 7.48 11.10
N PHE A 145 -8.98 8.57 10.45
CA PHE A 145 -9.01 9.90 11.04
C PHE A 145 -10.15 10.81 10.53
N ASP A 146 -11.03 10.31 9.65
CA ASP A 146 -11.98 11.16 8.91
C ASP A 146 -11.25 12.35 8.27
N TRP A 147 -10.13 12.04 7.58
CA TRP A 147 -9.21 13.02 6.99
C TRP A 147 -9.24 12.93 5.46
N PRO A 148 -10.01 13.78 4.76
CA PRO A 148 -10.09 13.74 3.30
C PRO A 148 -8.71 13.91 2.65
N ILE A 149 -8.35 13.04 1.70
CA ILE A 149 -7.09 13.13 0.97
C ILE A 149 -7.12 14.33 0.00
N GLY A 150 -8.27 14.67 -0.53
CA GLY A 150 -8.44 15.84 -1.38
C GLY A 150 -9.88 16.22 -1.56
N GLU A 151 -10.14 17.51 -1.70
CA GLU A 151 -11.47 18.09 -1.92
C GLU A 151 -11.44 19.12 -3.06
N GLY A 152 -12.45 19.05 -3.92
CA GLY A 152 -12.61 20.00 -5.02
C GLY A 152 -11.43 20.03 -5.99
N LYS A 153 -10.62 21.10 -5.96
CA LYS A 153 -9.46 21.29 -6.85
C LYS A 153 -8.12 21.17 -6.11
N GLU A 154 -8.10 20.60 -4.92
CA GLU A 154 -6.88 20.41 -4.16
C GLU A 154 -5.88 19.53 -4.93
N ARG A 155 -4.63 19.94 -4.89
CA ARG A 155 -3.51 19.24 -5.50
C ARG A 155 -2.89 18.29 -4.46
N VAL A 156 -2.96 17.01 -4.72
CA VAL A 156 -2.43 15.96 -3.84
C VAL A 156 -1.16 15.38 -4.45
N LEU A 157 -0.10 15.34 -3.65
CA LEU A 157 1.14 14.68 -4.02
C LEU A 157 1.32 13.39 -3.22
N LEU A 158 1.51 12.28 -3.90
CA LEU A 158 1.86 10.98 -3.30
C LEU A 158 3.32 10.65 -3.62
N LEU A 159 4.15 10.48 -2.58
CA LEU A 159 5.56 10.16 -2.77
C LEU A 159 6.14 9.31 -1.62
N PRO A 160 7.20 8.52 -1.90
CA PRO A 160 8.05 7.99 -0.84
C PRO A 160 8.86 9.14 -0.24
N CYS A 161 9.13 9.09 1.06
CA CYS A 161 9.88 10.13 1.76
C CYS A 161 11.26 10.36 1.07
N PRO A 162 11.55 11.57 0.59
CA PRO A 162 12.81 11.87 -0.07
C PRO A 162 13.97 11.84 0.92
N GLU A 163 15.18 11.62 0.43
CA GLU A 163 16.39 11.63 1.26
C GLU A 163 16.74 13.02 1.80
N LYS A 164 16.44 14.06 1.01
CA LYS A 164 16.77 15.44 1.33
C LYS A 164 15.52 16.21 1.77
N MET A 165 15.51 16.71 3.00
CA MET A 165 14.39 17.48 3.55
C MET A 165 14.05 18.77 2.79
N PRO A 166 14.99 19.50 2.14
CA PRO A 166 14.63 20.64 1.27
C PRO A 166 13.70 20.27 0.12
N ALA A 167 13.78 19.04 -0.44
CA ALA A 167 12.84 18.58 -1.45
C ALA A 167 11.43 18.39 -0.86
N LEU A 168 11.33 17.71 0.30
CA LEU A 168 10.06 17.55 1.00
C LEU A 168 9.43 18.90 1.38
N ARG A 169 10.25 19.88 1.82
CA ARG A 169 9.79 21.25 2.10
C ARG A 169 9.14 21.88 0.87
N ALA A 170 9.80 21.80 -0.28
CA ALA A 170 9.27 22.34 -1.54
C ALA A 170 7.94 21.66 -1.93
N ASP A 171 7.87 20.34 -1.77
CA ASP A 171 6.67 19.56 -2.04
C ASP A 171 5.49 19.98 -1.15
N ILE A 172 5.72 20.13 0.17
CA ILE A 172 4.69 20.59 1.13
C ILE A 172 4.21 22.00 0.80
N LEU A 173 5.11 22.91 0.43
CA LEU A 173 4.76 24.30 0.14
C LEU A 173 4.00 24.48 -1.20
N THR A 174 4.09 23.51 -2.11
CA THR A 174 3.51 23.59 -3.45
C THR A 174 2.24 22.77 -3.66
N HIS A 175 1.89 21.91 -2.68
CA HIS A 175 0.68 21.06 -2.75
C HIS A 175 -0.23 21.31 -1.55
N ASP A 176 -1.51 21.06 -1.73
CA ASP A 176 -2.50 21.23 -0.66
C ASP A 176 -2.43 20.09 0.36
N LEU A 177 -2.15 18.88 -0.13
CA LEU A 177 -1.88 17.71 0.69
C LEU A 177 -0.73 16.88 0.13
N VAL A 178 0.15 16.42 1.02
CA VAL A 178 1.23 15.48 0.73
C VAL A 178 0.97 14.17 1.47
N VAL A 179 0.89 13.08 0.71
CA VAL A 179 0.89 11.70 1.22
C VAL A 179 2.32 11.21 1.26
N LEU A 180 2.90 11.13 2.43
CA LEU A 180 4.29 10.74 2.65
C LEU A 180 4.37 9.27 3.07
N MET A 181 4.93 8.43 2.20
CA MET A 181 5.11 7.00 2.43
C MET A 181 6.59 6.64 2.69
N LYS A 182 6.82 5.43 3.23
CA LYS A 182 8.18 4.87 3.41
C LYS A 182 9.11 5.81 4.18
N ILE A 183 8.61 6.42 5.23
CA ILE A 183 9.34 7.41 6.03
C ILE A 183 10.61 6.80 6.64
N GLY A 184 10.50 5.63 7.28
CA GLY A 184 11.64 4.89 7.81
C GLY A 184 12.48 5.74 8.78
N ARG A 185 13.79 5.63 8.68
CA ARG A 185 14.74 6.32 9.55
C ARG A 185 14.72 7.85 9.44
N ARG A 186 13.97 8.40 8.47
CA ARG A 186 13.87 9.86 8.26
C ARG A 186 12.78 10.52 9.11
N LEU A 187 12.02 9.73 9.89
CA LEU A 187 10.95 10.30 10.73
C LEU A 187 11.40 11.48 11.59
N PRO A 188 12.52 11.43 12.34
CA PRO A 188 12.95 12.57 13.15
C PRO A 188 13.18 13.86 12.33
N GLN A 189 13.73 13.73 11.13
CA GLN A 189 13.98 14.88 10.23
C GLN A 189 12.66 15.42 9.65
N VAL A 190 11.70 14.55 9.35
CA VAL A 190 10.35 14.95 8.90
C VAL A 190 9.64 15.72 10.01
N LEU A 191 9.67 15.22 11.25
CA LEU A 191 9.06 15.91 12.39
C LEU A 191 9.66 17.30 12.62
N ALA A 192 11.00 17.41 12.59
CA ALA A 192 11.70 18.69 12.72
C ALA A 192 11.31 19.68 11.60
N LEU A 193 11.16 19.19 10.37
CA LEU A 193 10.71 20.04 9.25
C LEU A 193 9.27 20.55 9.46
N LEU A 194 8.36 19.73 9.96
CA LEU A 194 6.97 20.14 10.22
C LEU A 194 6.88 21.12 11.39
N GLU A 195 7.73 20.96 12.42
CA GLU A 195 7.91 21.93 13.51
C GLU A 195 8.40 23.29 12.95
N GLU A 196 9.45 23.27 12.11
CA GLU A 196 9.98 24.48 11.46
C GLU A 196 8.96 25.20 10.59
N LEU A 197 8.10 24.45 9.89
CA LEU A 197 7.03 25.00 9.06
C LEU A 197 5.81 25.48 9.88
N GLY A 198 5.74 25.18 11.18
CA GLY A 198 4.60 25.53 12.03
C GLY A 198 3.31 24.79 11.70
N ILE A 199 3.39 23.58 11.13
CA ILE A 199 2.23 22.77 10.68
C ILE A 199 2.12 21.44 11.44
N THR A 200 2.54 21.39 12.67
CA THR A 200 2.53 20.20 13.53
C THR A 200 1.15 19.59 13.72
N GLU A 201 0.11 20.42 13.71
CA GLU A 201 -1.28 19.99 13.86
C GLU A 201 -1.97 19.66 12.53
N ASN A 202 -1.31 19.98 11.41
CA ASN A 202 -1.86 19.80 10.06
C ASN A 202 -1.48 18.45 9.46
N CYS A 203 -1.28 17.43 10.29
CA CYS A 203 -0.93 16.10 9.82
C CYS A 203 -1.60 15.00 10.63
N VAL A 204 -1.72 13.84 10.01
CA VAL A 204 -2.07 12.58 10.66
C VAL A 204 -1.02 11.54 10.31
N PHE A 205 -0.70 10.70 11.27
CA PHE A 205 0.33 9.68 11.17
C PHE A 205 -0.23 8.33 11.59
N ALA A 206 0.18 7.28 10.88
CA ALA A 206 0.00 5.93 11.35
C ALA A 206 1.23 5.08 11.05
N GLN A 207 1.59 4.28 12.02
CA GLN A 207 2.58 3.22 11.93
C GLN A 207 1.88 1.88 12.12
N ARG A 208 2.19 0.90 11.27
CA ARG A 208 1.65 -0.47 11.36
C ARG A 208 0.12 -0.50 11.48
N LEU A 209 -0.57 0.33 10.72
CA LEU A 209 -2.04 0.40 10.76
C LEU A 209 -2.66 -0.96 10.49
N GLY A 210 -3.51 -1.43 11.40
CA GLY A 210 -4.17 -2.73 11.37
C GLY A 210 -3.37 -3.89 11.98
N PHE A 211 -2.15 -3.65 12.48
CA PHE A 211 -1.35 -4.63 13.22
C PHE A 211 -1.54 -4.45 14.74
N THR A 212 -1.11 -5.44 15.51
CA THR A 212 -1.20 -5.40 16.99
C THR A 212 -0.45 -4.20 17.58
N GLU A 213 0.69 -3.82 16.96
CA GLU A 213 1.52 -2.69 17.40
C GLU A 213 1.19 -1.39 16.68
N GLU A 214 -0.05 -1.23 16.26
CA GLU A 214 -0.53 -0.01 15.62
C GLU A 214 -0.27 1.22 16.51
N ARG A 215 0.23 2.28 15.88
CA ARG A 215 0.33 3.61 16.48
C ARG A 215 -0.26 4.63 15.53
N THR A 216 -1.15 5.45 16.04
CA THR A 216 -1.78 6.52 15.28
C THR A 216 -1.67 7.84 16.05
N SER A 217 -1.56 8.95 15.33
CA SER A 217 -1.54 10.30 15.93
C SER A 217 -2.18 11.31 15.00
N ARG A 218 -2.96 12.21 15.58
CA ARG A 218 -3.35 13.47 14.94
C ARG A 218 -2.42 14.56 15.47
N GLY A 219 -1.70 15.23 14.58
CA GLY A 219 -0.58 16.11 14.95
C GLY A 219 0.66 15.34 15.40
N LEU A 220 1.67 16.06 15.91
CA LEU A 220 2.98 15.52 16.27
C LEU A 220 3.21 15.36 17.78
N ALA A 221 2.31 15.86 18.64
CA ALA A 221 2.57 15.99 20.06
C ALA A 221 2.96 14.68 20.76
N ASP A 222 2.30 13.58 20.39
CA ASP A 222 2.47 12.26 21.04
C ASP A 222 3.36 11.31 20.23
N LEU A 223 4.00 11.78 19.15
CA LEU A 223 4.83 10.92 18.32
C LEU A 223 6.22 10.72 18.91
N PRO A 224 6.69 9.47 19.08
CA PRO A 224 8.07 9.21 19.43
C PRO A 224 9.00 9.76 18.34
N LYS A 225 10.03 10.49 18.75
CA LYS A 225 11.02 11.11 17.84
C LYS A 225 12.17 10.14 17.48
N ASP A 226 11.93 8.84 17.52
CA ASP A 226 12.91 7.81 17.19
C ASP A 226 12.76 7.30 15.74
N ALA A 227 13.86 6.77 15.19
CA ALA A 227 13.90 6.27 13.83
C ALA A 227 13.11 4.94 13.64
N ALA A 228 12.87 4.17 14.70
CA ALA A 228 12.18 2.88 14.63
C ALA A 228 10.69 3.07 14.36
N THR A 229 10.09 4.13 14.88
CA THR A 229 8.70 4.52 14.65
C THR A 229 8.40 4.83 13.17
N GLY A 230 9.40 5.11 12.35
CA GLY A 230 9.22 5.34 10.91
C GLY A 230 8.98 4.08 10.06
N TYR A 231 9.22 2.87 10.60
CA TYR A 231 9.02 1.64 9.82
C TYR A 231 7.54 1.30 9.66
N LEU A 232 7.10 0.96 8.43
CA LEU A 232 5.70 0.77 8.03
C LEU A 232 4.81 1.96 8.42
N SER A 233 5.35 3.18 8.29
CA SER A 233 4.61 4.41 8.59
C SER A 233 4.23 5.18 7.31
N THR A 234 3.11 5.87 7.43
CA THR A 234 2.58 6.79 6.42
C THR A 234 2.05 8.03 7.14
N MET A 235 2.22 9.19 6.53
CA MET A 235 1.75 10.47 7.07
C MET A 235 0.97 11.21 5.98
N LEU A 236 -0.14 11.83 6.35
CA LEU A 236 -0.86 12.78 5.50
C LEU A 236 -0.58 14.17 6.07
N ILE A 237 -0.06 15.07 5.24
CA ILE A 237 0.39 16.41 5.65
C ILE A 237 -0.38 17.43 4.81
N ARG A 238 -1.13 18.32 5.46
CA ARG A 238 -1.75 19.48 4.81
C ARG A 238 -0.91 20.74 5.01
N ARG A 239 -0.75 21.52 3.95
CA ARG A 239 -0.08 22.82 4.03
C ARG A 239 -0.82 23.77 4.95
N GLU A 240 -2.15 23.78 4.89
CA GLU A 240 -3.02 24.60 5.69
C GLU A 240 -3.99 23.72 6.50
N ALA A 241 -4.48 24.24 7.63
CA ALA A 241 -5.47 23.53 8.42
C ALA A 241 -6.71 23.21 7.56
N HIS A 242 -7.19 21.98 7.64
CA HIS A 242 -8.39 21.58 6.94
C HIS A 242 -9.60 22.37 7.43
N GLN A 243 -10.17 23.18 6.56
CA GLN A 243 -11.45 23.81 6.78
C GLN A 243 -12.46 23.10 5.88
N PRO A 244 -13.44 22.36 6.44
CA PRO A 244 -14.50 21.74 5.63
C PRO A 244 -15.17 22.80 4.77
N ARG A 245 -15.01 22.71 3.44
CA ARG A 245 -15.48 23.75 2.52
C ARG A 245 -16.99 23.86 2.43
N HIS A 246 -17.77 22.88 2.92
CA HIS A 246 -19.22 22.95 3.02
C HIS A 246 -19.72 22.07 4.17
N GLN A 247 -20.11 22.68 5.25
CA GLN A 247 -21.29 22.17 5.95
C GLN A 247 -22.48 22.50 5.04
N LEU A 248 -22.79 21.64 4.08
CA LEU A 248 -24.13 21.65 3.51
C LEU A 248 -25.09 21.47 4.70
N PRO A 249 -26.08 22.36 4.87
CA PRO A 249 -27.06 22.13 5.93
C PRO A 249 -27.63 20.74 5.70
N ILE A 250 -27.53 19.87 6.72
CA ILE A 250 -28.14 18.55 6.70
C ILE A 250 -29.64 18.82 6.61
N ARG A 251 -30.20 18.69 5.40
CA ARG A 251 -31.65 18.72 5.23
C ARG A 251 -32.22 17.48 5.92
N PRO A 252 -33.25 17.63 6.75
CA PRO A 252 -33.92 16.48 7.32
C PRO A 252 -34.40 15.56 6.17
N LEU A 253 -34.17 14.27 6.29
CA LEU A 253 -34.72 13.25 5.41
C LEU A 253 -36.25 13.38 5.44
N GLY A 254 -36.86 13.93 4.37
CA GLY A 254 -38.32 14.09 4.26
C GLY A 254 -38.82 15.38 3.59
N GLU A 255 -37.98 16.37 3.34
CA GLU A 255 -38.41 17.55 2.57
C GLU A 255 -38.35 17.26 1.05
N THR A 256 -39.52 17.09 0.45
CA THR A 256 -39.71 17.04 -1.00
C THR A 256 -39.32 18.38 -1.62
N LEU A 257 -38.55 18.33 -2.70
CA LEU A 257 -38.24 19.48 -3.53
C LEU A 257 -39.57 20.10 -4.00
N SER A 258 -39.89 21.30 -3.56
CA SER A 258 -40.90 22.13 -4.23
C SER A 258 -40.32 22.52 -5.59
N GLU A 259 -40.99 22.11 -6.65
CA GLU A 259 -40.65 22.52 -8.01
C GLU A 259 -40.60 24.06 -8.13
N PRO A 260 -39.65 24.62 -8.88
CA PRO A 260 -39.65 26.03 -9.15
C PRO A 260 -40.87 26.36 -10.03
N THR A 261 -41.81 27.10 -9.49
CA THR A 261 -42.91 27.66 -10.25
C THR A 261 -42.37 28.74 -11.19
N GLY A 262 -42.52 28.50 -12.51
CA GLY A 262 -42.68 29.40 -13.59
C GLY A 262 -41.55 30.33 -14.02
#